data_82a720331b12ad33a80afcd0b46cf618
#
_entry.id   82a720331b12ad33a80afcd0b46cf618
#
_cell.length_a   1.000
_cell.length_b   1.000
_cell.length_c   1.000
_cell.angle_alpha   90.00
_cell.angle_beta   90.00
_cell.angle_gamma   90.00
#
_symmetry.space_group_name_H-M   'P 1'
#
loop_
_entity.id
_entity.type
_entity.pdbx_description
1 polymer ?
#
loop_
_entity_poly.entity_id
_entity_poly.type
_entity_poly.pdbx_seq_one_letter_code
_entity_poly.pdbx_strand_id
1 'polypeptide(L)'
;MAVDPYKSGQFKKNPYFAKSDLVGRLVVTLTTTYETRGLQMIAQPSRCICEKQIHELILTDEEGVACGSTVNRIAYVGFVEITEGGVITNGDAVYYNDQLLGHIAGFDETHMPNHYNIVLYAPERKTGEDLGLVPGGRIVIRQVKA
;
A
#
# COMPACT_ATOMS: atom_id res chain seq x y z
N MET A 1 27.53 13.17 3.42
CA MET A 1 26.17 12.87 2.94
C MET A 1 25.83 13.77 1.77
N ALA A 2 25.37 13.20 0.70
CA ALA A 2 24.99 13.99 -0.45
C ALA A 2 23.74 14.81 -0.15
N VAL A 3 23.76 16.09 -0.54
CA VAL A 3 22.60 16.97 -0.42
C VAL A 3 21.64 16.69 -1.56
N ASP A 4 20.35 16.58 -1.26
CA ASP A 4 19.32 16.45 -2.28
C ASP A 4 19.36 17.69 -3.19
N PRO A 5 19.67 17.55 -4.48
CA PRO A 5 19.79 18.70 -5.37
C PRO A 5 18.51 19.51 -5.49
N TYR A 6 17.36 18.87 -5.39
CA TYR A 6 16.09 19.55 -5.45
C TYR A 6 15.87 20.43 -4.22
N LYS A 7 16.16 19.90 -3.03
CA LYS A 7 16.02 20.64 -1.77
C LYS A 7 17.07 21.73 -1.61
N SER A 8 18.25 21.54 -2.21
CA SER A 8 19.34 22.55 -2.15
C SER A 8 19.14 23.69 -3.13
N GLY A 9 18.11 23.67 -3.96
CA GLY A 9 17.85 24.70 -4.95
C GLY A 9 18.66 24.55 -6.23
N GLN A 10 19.34 23.45 -6.43
CA GLN A 10 20.07 23.18 -7.68
C GLN A 10 19.12 22.99 -8.87
N PHE A 11 17.88 22.58 -8.60
CA PHE A 11 16.83 22.48 -9.61
C PHE A 11 15.74 23.50 -9.33
N LYS A 12 15.30 24.22 -10.36
CA LYS A 12 14.23 25.21 -10.25
C LYS A 12 12.83 24.60 -10.21
N LYS A 13 12.70 23.33 -10.56
CA LYS A 13 11.46 22.55 -10.50
C LYS A 13 11.81 21.10 -10.27
N ASN A 14 10.83 20.31 -9.81
CA ASN A 14 11.03 18.89 -9.53
C ASN A 14 11.54 18.18 -10.80
N PRO A 15 12.74 17.57 -10.77
CA PRO A 15 13.29 16.87 -11.91
C PRO A 15 12.67 15.51 -12.16
N TYR A 16 11.83 14.99 -11.25
CA TYR A 16 11.26 13.67 -11.35
C TYR A 16 9.89 13.69 -12.01
N PHE A 17 9.68 12.75 -12.92
CA PHE A 17 8.32 12.49 -13.42
C PHE A 17 7.50 11.82 -12.33
N ALA A 18 6.20 12.09 -12.34
CA ALA A 18 5.26 11.30 -11.57
C ALA A 18 5.23 9.88 -12.14
N LYS A 19 5.34 8.88 -11.28
CA LYS A 19 5.23 7.49 -11.73
C LYS A 19 3.79 7.16 -12.12
N SER A 20 3.65 6.16 -12.99
CA SER A 20 2.32 5.70 -13.41
C SER A 20 1.56 5.08 -12.25
N ASP A 21 0.23 5.18 -12.30
CA ASP A 21 -0.63 4.49 -11.35
C ASP A 21 -0.50 2.97 -11.52
N LEU A 22 -0.49 2.25 -10.41
CA LEU A 22 -0.73 0.82 -10.44
C LEU A 22 -2.25 0.63 -10.41
N VAL A 23 -2.75 -0.28 -11.23
CA VAL A 23 -4.18 -0.57 -11.31
C VAL A 23 -4.41 -2.05 -11.09
N GLY A 24 -5.44 -2.36 -10.33
CA GLY A 24 -5.86 -3.73 -10.08
C GLY A 24 -7.37 -3.83 -9.91
N ARG A 25 -7.78 -5.06 -9.63
CA ARG A 25 -9.19 -5.39 -9.38
C ARG A 25 -9.28 -6.17 -8.08
N LEU A 26 -10.18 -5.77 -7.21
CA LEU A 26 -10.46 -6.51 -5.98
C LEU A 26 -11.08 -7.85 -6.37
N VAL A 27 -10.47 -8.95 -5.95
CA VAL A 27 -10.97 -10.30 -6.26
C VAL A 27 -11.56 -11.01 -5.05
N VAL A 28 -11.14 -10.62 -3.84
CA VAL A 28 -11.67 -11.16 -2.59
C VAL A 28 -11.81 -10.04 -1.59
N THR A 29 -12.94 -9.97 -0.91
CA THR A 29 -13.17 -9.07 0.23
C THR A 29 -12.98 -9.86 1.52
N LEU A 30 -12.20 -9.31 2.45
CA LEU A 30 -11.88 -9.99 3.72
C LEU A 30 -12.61 -9.33 4.89
N THR A 31 -12.71 -10.07 6.00
CA THR A 31 -13.61 -9.70 7.11
C THR A 31 -12.97 -9.83 8.49
N THR A 32 -11.70 -10.21 8.58
CA THR A 32 -11.03 -10.55 9.84
C THR A 32 -10.14 -9.43 10.33
N THR A 33 -10.09 -9.25 11.66
CA THR A 33 -9.15 -8.35 12.33
C THR A 33 -8.30 -9.12 13.32
N TYR A 34 -7.12 -8.59 13.64
CA TYR A 34 -6.25 -9.08 14.71
C TYR A 34 -5.74 -7.93 15.56
N GLU A 35 -5.55 -8.18 16.85
CA GLU A 35 -4.98 -7.20 17.77
C GLU A 35 -3.46 -7.39 17.97
N THR A 36 -2.97 -8.60 17.77
CA THR A 36 -1.57 -8.95 18.03
C THR A 36 -1.01 -9.82 16.91
N ARG A 37 -1.14 -9.36 15.68
CA ARG A 37 -0.74 -10.12 14.50
C ARG A 37 0.77 -10.37 14.45
N GLY A 38 1.59 -9.43 14.94
CA GLY A 38 3.04 -9.54 14.89
C GLY A 38 3.60 -9.51 13.47
N LEU A 39 2.98 -8.73 12.60
CA LEU A 39 3.37 -8.63 11.21
C LEU A 39 4.64 -7.79 11.11
N GLN A 40 5.72 -8.37 10.56
CA GLN A 40 7.02 -7.70 10.46
C GLN A 40 7.20 -7.10 9.07
N MET A 41 7.22 -5.78 8.99
CA MET A 41 7.46 -5.10 7.72
C MET A 41 8.93 -5.14 7.33
N ILE A 42 9.19 -5.23 6.04
CA ILE A 42 10.56 -5.22 5.51
C ILE A 42 11.15 -3.82 5.57
N ALA A 43 12.49 -3.74 5.43
CA ALA A 43 13.21 -2.47 5.50
C ALA A 43 13.06 -1.63 4.23
N GLN A 44 12.75 -2.25 3.10
CA GLN A 44 12.66 -1.54 1.81
C GLN A 44 11.35 -0.77 1.70
N PRO A 45 11.39 0.49 1.23
CA PRO A 45 10.20 1.34 1.16
C PRO A 45 9.38 1.18 -0.11
N SER A 46 9.81 0.35 -1.05
CA SER A 46 9.13 0.22 -2.35
C SER A 46 9.21 -1.19 -2.89
N ARG A 47 8.27 -1.50 -3.79
CA ARG A 47 8.21 -2.78 -4.51
C ARG A 47 7.79 -2.55 -5.94
N CYS A 48 8.38 -3.34 -6.83
CA CYS A 48 7.95 -3.42 -8.22
C CYS A 48 6.92 -4.55 -8.33
N ILE A 49 5.73 -4.20 -8.75
CA ILE A 49 4.59 -5.13 -8.81
C ILE A 49 4.23 -5.33 -10.28
N CYS A 50 4.09 -6.59 -10.69
CA CYS A 50 3.81 -6.95 -12.08
C CYS A 50 2.34 -7.28 -12.29
N GLU A 51 1.88 -7.08 -13.52
CA GLU A 51 0.54 -7.49 -13.90
C GLU A 51 0.35 -9.00 -13.69
N LYS A 52 -0.89 -9.42 -13.45
CA LYS A 52 -1.31 -10.79 -13.17
C LYS A 52 -0.89 -11.34 -11.81
N GLN A 53 -0.10 -10.62 -11.04
CA GLN A 53 0.16 -10.97 -9.64
C GLN A 53 -1.07 -10.66 -8.80
N ILE A 54 -1.22 -11.39 -7.69
CA ILE A 54 -2.26 -11.14 -6.69
C ILE A 54 -1.57 -10.79 -5.39
N HIS A 55 -1.99 -9.68 -4.76
CA HIS A 55 -1.42 -9.24 -3.49
C HIS A 55 -2.52 -8.90 -2.50
N GLU A 56 -2.21 -8.97 -1.20
CA GLU A 56 -3.17 -8.71 -0.14
C GLU A 56 -3.03 -7.28 0.39
N LEU A 57 -4.17 -6.61 0.57
CA LEU A 57 -4.23 -5.32 1.25
C LEU A 57 -4.61 -5.52 2.70
N ILE A 58 -3.81 -4.93 3.59
CA ILE A 58 -4.02 -4.96 5.05
C ILE A 58 -4.03 -3.52 5.54
N LEU A 59 -4.93 -3.21 6.47
CA LEU A 59 -5.08 -1.87 7.02
C LEU A 59 -4.72 -1.86 8.50
N THR A 60 -3.93 -0.89 8.92
CA THR A 60 -3.62 -0.65 10.33
C THR A 60 -3.95 0.78 10.73
N ASP A 61 -4.33 0.95 12.00
CA ASP A 61 -4.53 2.26 12.61
C ASP A 61 -3.36 2.64 13.54
N GLU A 62 -2.29 1.85 13.57
CA GLU A 62 -1.12 2.16 14.38
C GLU A 62 -0.35 3.32 13.80
N GLU A 63 -0.26 4.41 14.55
CA GLU A 63 0.47 5.60 14.13
C GLU A 63 1.98 5.36 14.16
N GLY A 64 2.69 6.00 13.24
CA GLY A 64 4.16 5.98 13.22
C GLY A 64 4.77 4.68 12.71
N VAL A 65 3.97 3.74 12.19
CA VAL A 65 4.54 2.53 11.58
C VAL A 65 5.31 2.91 10.31
N ALA A 66 6.45 2.27 10.13
CA ALA A 66 7.37 2.58 9.04
C ALA A 66 8.12 1.31 8.62
N CYS A 67 9.03 1.44 7.67
CA CYS A 67 9.88 0.32 7.25
C CYS A 67 10.52 -0.36 8.47
N GLY A 68 10.44 -1.68 8.51
CA GLY A 68 11.01 -2.48 9.59
C GLY A 68 10.17 -2.55 10.86
N SER A 69 9.07 -1.81 10.96
CA SER A 69 8.18 -1.87 12.13
C SER A 69 7.45 -3.20 12.23
N THR A 70 7.15 -3.60 13.47
CA THR A 70 6.19 -4.68 13.74
C THR A 70 4.81 -4.08 13.87
N VAL A 71 3.83 -4.65 13.19
CA VAL A 71 2.44 -4.17 13.19
C VAL A 71 1.55 -5.23 13.81
N ASN A 72 0.79 -4.88 14.82
CA ASN A 72 -0.06 -5.82 15.55
C ASN A 72 -1.56 -5.65 15.24
N ARG A 73 -2.03 -4.42 15.23
CA ARG A 73 -3.46 -4.13 15.02
C ARG A 73 -3.73 -4.02 13.53
N ILE A 74 -4.38 -5.02 12.98
CA ILE A 74 -4.66 -5.06 11.54
C ILE A 74 -6.10 -5.44 11.25
N ALA A 75 -6.56 -5.02 10.08
CA ALA A 75 -7.79 -5.48 9.46
C ALA A 75 -7.46 -5.93 8.04
N TYR A 76 -7.93 -7.10 7.67
CA TYR A 76 -7.76 -7.60 6.31
C TYR A 76 -8.77 -6.94 5.39
N VAL A 77 -8.29 -6.35 4.31
CA VAL A 77 -9.13 -5.62 3.35
C VAL A 77 -9.53 -6.53 2.19
N GLY A 78 -8.57 -7.14 1.53
CA GLY A 78 -8.87 -8.02 0.41
C GLY A 78 -7.65 -8.39 -0.40
N PHE A 79 -7.88 -9.20 -1.43
CA PHE A 79 -6.86 -9.54 -2.43
C PHE A 79 -7.12 -8.78 -3.71
N VAL A 80 -6.05 -8.34 -4.35
CA VAL A 80 -6.09 -7.53 -5.57
C VAL A 80 -5.30 -8.22 -6.67
N GLU A 81 -5.95 -8.49 -7.80
CA GLU A 81 -5.26 -8.91 -9.01
C GLU A 81 -4.77 -7.66 -9.74
N ILE A 82 -3.50 -7.63 -10.09
CA ILE A 82 -2.88 -6.48 -10.75
C ILE A 82 -3.15 -6.56 -12.25
N THR A 83 -3.73 -5.50 -12.80
CA THR A 83 -4.02 -5.38 -14.23
C THR A 83 -3.03 -4.47 -14.95
N GLU A 84 -2.49 -3.47 -14.26
CA GLU A 84 -1.41 -2.62 -14.76
C GLU A 84 -0.36 -2.53 -13.67
N GLY A 85 0.83 -3.08 -13.92
CA GLY A 85 1.92 -3.10 -12.98
C GLY A 85 2.59 -1.73 -12.81
N GLY A 86 3.47 -1.66 -11.84
CA GLY A 86 4.22 -0.45 -11.58
C GLY A 86 5.01 -0.55 -10.29
N VAL A 87 5.66 0.54 -9.95
CA VAL A 87 6.39 0.67 -8.69
C VAL A 87 5.49 1.36 -7.67
N ILE A 88 5.35 0.73 -6.51
CA ILE A 88 4.63 1.32 -5.39
C ILE A 88 5.60 1.57 -4.24
N THR A 89 5.36 2.63 -3.48
CA THR A 89 6.26 3.05 -2.41
C THR A 89 5.46 3.55 -1.21
N ASN A 90 6.09 3.54 -0.05
CA ASN A 90 5.49 4.08 1.16
C ASN A 90 4.99 5.50 0.93
N GLY A 91 3.80 5.80 1.44
CA GLY A 91 3.15 7.08 1.24
C GLY A 91 2.19 7.14 0.06
N ASP A 92 2.26 6.18 -0.86
CA ASP A 92 1.31 6.16 -1.98
C ASP A 92 -0.11 5.97 -1.47
N ALA A 93 -1.07 6.63 -2.11
CA ALA A 93 -2.48 6.53 -1.77
C ALA A 93 -3.13 5.35 -2.50
N VAL A 94 -3.98 4.63 -1.80
CA VAL A 94 -4.70 3.47 -2.33
C VAL A 94 -6.19 3.77 -2.35
N TYR A 95 -6.80 3.62 -3.51
CA TYR A 95 -8.22 3.91 -3.74
C TYR A 95 -8.97 2.67 -4.20
N TYR A 96 -10.22 2.57 -3.77
CA TYR A 96 -11.20 1.64 -4.30
C TYR A 96 -12.32 2.45 -4.93
N ASN A 97 -12.51 2.37 -6.25
CA ASN A 97 -13.53 3.15 -6.97
C ASN A 97 -13.58 4.61 -6.49
N ASP A 98 -12.45 5.29 -6.46
CA ASP A 98 -12.29 6.68 -6.00
C ASP A 98 -12.43 6.90 -4.49
N GLN A 99 -12.72 5.88 -3.69
CA GLN A 99 -12.72 5.95 -2.23
C GLN A 99 -11.29 5.73 -1.71
N LEU A 100 -10.76 6.68 -0.96
CA LEU A 100 -9.45 6.52 -0.35
C LEU A 100 -9.53 5.48 0.77
N LEU A 101 -8.71 4.44 0.67
CA LEU A 101 -8.61 3.40 1.70
C LEU A 101 -7.53 3.72 2.74
N GLY A 102 -6.42 4.29 2.31
CA GLY A 102 -5.28 4.60 3.16
C GLY A 102 -4.03 4.86 2.34
N HIS A 103 -2.91 4.99 3.04
CA HIS A 103 -1.60 5.22 2.43
C HIS A 103 -0.67 4.07 2.77
N ILE A 104 0.17 3.67 1.84
CA ILE A 104 1.10 2.56 2.06
C ILE A 104 2.06 2.91 3.20
N ALA A 105 2.12 2.05 4.22
CA ALA A 105 3.03 2.16 5.34
C ALA A 105 4.23 1.21 5.22
N GLY A 106 4.08 0.12 4.48
CA GLY A 106 5.15 -0.84 4.28
C GLY A 106 4.65 -2.14 3.66
N PHE A 107 5.55 -3.11 3.61
CA PHE A 107 5.31 -4.40 2.98
C PHE A 107 5.77 -5.52 3.90
N ASP A 108 5.05 -6.63 3.88
CA ASP A 108 5.42 -7.84 4.59
C ASP A 108 5.57 -8.98 3.58
N GLU A 109 6.64 -9.76 3.72
CA GLU A 109 7.01 -10.83 2.80
C GLU A 109 6.72 -12.22 3.35
N THR A 110 5.93 -12.35 4.40
CA THR A 110 5.67 -13.66 5.07
C THR A 110 5.20 -14.72 4.08
N HIS A 111 4.40 -14.35 3.10
CA HIS A 111 3.79 -15.27 2.15
C HIS A 111 4.48 -15.30 0.78
N MET A 112 5.63 -14.63 0.65
CA MET A 112 6.38 -14.72 -0.61
C MET A 112 6.95 -16.13 -0.81
N PRO A 113 7.04 -16.60 -2.04
CA PRO A 113 6.84 -15.91 -3.32
C PRO A 113 5.39 -15.80 -3.79
N ASN A 114 4.42 -16.22 -3.00
CA ASN A 114 3.02 -16.17 -3.41
C ASN A 114 2.51 -14.73 -3.56
N HIS A 115 2.59 -13.93 -2.49
CA HIS A 115 2.14 -12.54 -2.52
C HIS A 115 2.78 -11.71 -1.41
N TYR A 116 2.80 -10.39 -1.60
CA TYR A 116 3.08 -9.43 -0.54
C TYR A 116 1.83 -9.13 0.26
N ASN A 117 2.02 -8.84 1.54
CA ASN A 117 1.05 -8.10 2.32
C ASN A 117 1.40 -6.62 2.16
N ILE A 118 0.54 -5.86 1.51
CA ILE A 118 0.70 -4.41 1.34
C ILE A 118 -0.03 -3.77 2.51
N VAL A 119 0.73 -3.16 3.42
CA VAL A 119 0.18 -2.61 4.67
C VAL A 119 -0.12 -1.14 4.47
N LEU A 120 -1.40 -0.77 4.67
CA LEU A 120 -1.88 0.60 4.58
C LEU A 120 -2.10 1.16 5.98
N TYR A 121 -1.84 2.43 6.15
CA TYR A 121 -2.25 3.17 7.34
C TYR A 121 -3.51 3.99 7.03
N ALA A 122 -4.47 3.98 7.97
CA ALA A 122 -5.61 4.89 7.99
C ALA A 122 -6.01 5.14 9.44
N PRO A 123 -6.64 6.30 9.75
CA PRO A 123 -7.04 6.62 11.13
C PRO A 123 -8.01 5.64 11.76
N GLU A 124 -8.82 4.96 10.95
CA GLU A 124 -9.77 3.96 11.42
C GLU A 124 -9.45 2.60 10.79
N ARG A 125 -9.29 1.60 11.64
CA ARG A 125 -9.04 0.22 11.20
C ARG A 125 -10.36 -0.43 10.81
N LYS A 126 -10.49 -0.75 9.51
CA LYS A 126 -11.70 -1.36 8.95
C LYS A 126 -11.34 -2.49 8.01
N THR A 127 -12.13 -3.57 8.03
CA THR A 127 -12.01 -4.67 7.08
C THR A 127 -12.57 -4.27 5.72
N GLY A 128 -12.32 -5.08 4.69
CA GLY A 128 -12.94 -4.87 3.40
C GLY A 128 -14.46 -4.86 3.47
N GLU A 129 -15.04 -5.75 4.29
CA GLU A 129 -16.48 -5.77 4.53
C GLU A 129 -16.96 -4.49 5.19
N ASP A 130 -16.28 -4.02 6.24
CA ASP A 130 -16.62 -2.77 6.93
C ASP A 130 -16.61 -1.57 5.99
N LEU A 131 -15.68 -1.58 5.02
CA LEU A 131 -15.55 -0.51 4.03
C LEU A 131 -16.57 -0.62 2.90
N GLY A 132 -17.36 -1.70 2.87
CA GLY A 132 -18.35 -1.92 1.82
C GLY A 132 -17.74 -2.33 0.48
N LEU A 133 -16.55 -2.91 0.47
CA LEU A 133 -15.89 -3.29 -0.78
C LEU A 133 -16.53 -4.54 -1.37
N VAL A 134 -16.69 -4.53 -2.68
CA VAL A 134 -17.28 -5.63 -3.45
C VAL A 134 -16.27 -6.12 -4.47
N PRO A 135 -16.07 -7.46 -4.62
CA PRO A 135 -15.19 -7.98 -5.66
C PRO A 135 -15.56 -7.45 -7.05
N GLY A 136 -14.54 -7.16 -7.84
CA GLY A 136 -14.70 -6.55 -9.16
C GLY A 136 -14.42 -5.05 -9.18
N GLY A 137 -14.38 -4.40 -8.02
CA GLY A 137 -14.07 -2.98 -7.93
C GLY A 137 -12.63 -2.68 -8.30
N ARG A 138 -12.42 -1.47 -8.79
CA ARG A 138 -11.11 -1.01 -9.25
C ARG A 138 -10.25 -0.52 -8.10
N ILE A 139 -9.04 -1.04 -8.01
CA ILE A 139 -8.02 -0.57 -7.06
C ILE A 139 -7.00 0.26 -7.83
N VAL A 140 -6.69 1.43 -7.31
CA VAL A 140 -5.65 2.32 -7.88
C VAL A 140 -4.68 2.70 -6.77
N ILE A 141 -3.40 2.53 -7.05
CA ILE A 141 -2.32 2.99 -6.15
C ILE A 141 -1.59 4.12 -6.86
N ARG A 142 -1.60 5.28 -6.24
CA ARG A 142 -1.17 6.53 -6.86
C ARG A 142 -0.18 7.28 -6.00
N GLN A 143 0.85 7.81 -6.62
CA GLN A 143 1.79 8.69 -5.95
C GLN A 143 1.10 9.94 -5.43
N VAL A 144 1.35 10.27 -4.17
CA VAL A 144 0.86 11.52 -3.59
C VAL A 144 1.81 12.65 -4.02
N LYS A 145 1.24 13.70 -4.56
CA LYS A 145 2.05 14.87 -4.93
C LYS A 145 2.46 15.61 -3.66
N ALA A 146 3.73 15.95 -3.61
CA ALA A 146 4.26 16.76 -2.54
C ALA A 146 3.76 18.21 -2.63
#